data_ffed9c73fbd19682436351e064060e46
#
_entry.id   ffed9c73fbd19682436351e064060e46
#
_cell.length_a   1.000
_cell.length_b   1.000
_cell.length_c   1.000
_cell.angle_alpha   90.00
_cell.angle_beta   90.00
_cell.angle_gamma   90.00
#
_symmetry.space_group_name_H-M   'P 1'
#
loop_
_entity.id
_entity.type
_entity.pdbx_description
1 polymer ?
#
loop_
_entity_poly.entity_id
_entity_poly.type
_entity_poly.pdbx_seq_one_letter_code
_entity_poly.pdbx_strand_id
1 'polypeptide(L)'
;YVFDMGINTAGVPRLEIKGERGTRIRLRHSEMLQKDGNIDQRNIDMHLRPRNKREIIQTDEYVLKGEGVETFIPPFTYHGFRYIELTSDRPLTVADVKLQTLRMHSDVAEVGRFKCSDQLLNTIFDICRNSYLSNLFGIPTDCPTREKNGWMADGFMVQEAGMFNYDSRNVYAKWVKDMIDTQEANGNVAGIAPTSRRWDSNWAGPLWDAAIFIVPSYLYRYTGDIETMRQVYPAAE
;
A
#
# COMPACT_ATOMS: atom_id res chain seq x y z
N TYR A 1 4.30 20.16 13.86
CA TYR A 1 5.48 19.27 13.97
C TYR A 1 5.53 18.35 12.77
N VAL A 2 6.74 18.06 12.27
CA VAL A 2 6.98 17.05 11.24
C VAL A 2 7.87 15.96 11.84
N PHE A 3 7.42 14.71 11.76
CA PHE A 3 8.12 13.54 12.26
C PHE A 3 8.67 12.74 11.09
N ASP A 4 9.97 12.43 11.10
CA ASP A 4 10.59 11.44 10.19
C ASP A 4 10.51 10.05 10.84
N MET A 5 9.77 9.14 10.22
CA MET A 5 9.59 7.77 10.70
C MET A 5 10.74 6.84 10.28
N GLY A 6 11.75 7.38 9.59
CA GLY A 6 13.00 6.71 9.25
C GLY A 6 12.96 5.92 7.93
N ILE A 7 11.84 5.32 7.57
CA ILE A 7 11.68 4.50 6.36
C ILE A 7 10.37 4.83 5.65
N ASN A 8 10.40 4.87 4.33
CA ASN A 8 9.16 4.94 3.54
C ASN A 8 8.48 3.57 3.56
N THR A 9 7.24 3.50 4.02
CA THR A 9 6.51 2.25 4.20
C THR A 9 5.01 2.46 4.08
N ALA A 10 4.23 1.38 4.12
CA ALA A 10 2.79 1.43 4.25
C ALA A 10 2.33 1.01 5.65
N GLY A 11 1.31 1.68 6.17
CA GLY A 11 0.76 1.40 7.49
C GLY A 11 -0.08 2.53 8.06
N VAL A 12 -0.21 2.54 9.38
CA VAL A 12 -0.95 3.56 10.12
C VAL A 12 -0.11 4.12 11.28
N PRO A 13 -0.35 5.37 11.69
CA PRO A 13 0.25 5.92 12.90
C PRO A 13 -0.39 5.30 14.14
N ARG A 14 0.42 5.06 15.17
CA ARG A 14 -0.02 4.94 16.54
C ARG A 14 0.39 6.19 17.29
N LEU A 15 -0.60 7.03 17.58
CA LEU A 15 -0.44 8.27 18.31
C LEU A 15 -0.76 8.04 19.78
N GLU A 16 0.16 8.36 20.68
CA GLU A 16 -0.10 8.56 22.11
C GLU A 16 0.03 10.07 22.38
N ILE A 17 -1.01 10.68 22.94
CA ILE A 17 -1.07 12.13 23.07
C ILE A 17 -1.82 12.55 24.31
N LYS A 18 -1.38 13.67 24.92
CA LYS A 18 -2.06 14.32 26.04
C LYS A 18 -2.40 15.75 25.65
N GLY A 19 -3.61 16.21 25.96
CA GLY A 19 -4.03 17.57 25.69
C GLY A 19 -5.42 17.85 26.24
N GLU A 20 -5.92 19.07 26.01
CA GLU A 20 -7.23 19.49 26.47
C GLU A 20 -8.37 18.83 25.71
N ARG A 21 -9.50 18.61 26.41
CA ARG A 21 -10.73 18.10 25.79
C ARG A 21 -11.18 18.96 24.62
N GLY A 22 -11.50 18.30 23.50
CA GLY A 22 -11.98 18.94 22.28
C GLY A 22 -10.88 19.46 21.37
N THR A 23 -9.59 19.33 21.76
CA THR A 23 -8.47 19.64 20.86
C THR A 23 -8.51 18.74 19.63
N ARG A 24 -8.48 19.34 18.45
CA ARG A 24 -8.44 18.62 17.17
C ARG A 24 -7.01 18.43 16.71
N ILE A 25 -6.63 17.19 16.53
CA ILE A 25 -5.34 16.77 15.99
C ILE A 25 -5.56 16.32 14.56
N ARG A 26 -4.68 16.75 13.65
CA ARG A 26 -4.63 16.29 12.26
C ARG A 26 -3.24 15.71 11.98
N LEU A 27 -3.22 14.51 11.43
CA LEU A 27 -2.02 13.81 10.96
C LEU A 27 -2.06 13.73 9.44
N ARG A 28 -1.10 14.37 8.76
CA ARG A 28 -0.94 14.33 7.31
C ARG A 28 0.29 13.52 6.96
N HIS A 29 0.15 12.59 6.02
CA HIS A 29 1.18 11.64 5.65
C HIS A 29 1.82 12.01 4.32
N SER A 30 3.15 11.88 4.21
CA SER A 30 3.89 12.14 2.98
C SER A 30 5.13 11.27 2.86
N GLU A 31 5.53 11.01 1.61
CA GLU A 31 6.77 10.31 1.29
C GLU A 31 7.97 11.26 1.22
N MET A 32 7.72 12.55 1.01
CA MET A 32 8.75 13.55 0.74
C MET A 32 8.55 14.81 1.57
N LEU A 33 9.65 15.57 1.70
CA LEU A 33 9.65 16.91 2.26
C LEU A 33 9.94 17.95 1.16
N GLN A 34 9.42 19.16 1.37
CA GLN A 34 9.82 20.35 0.67
C GLN A 34 11.18 20.85 1.18
N LYS A 35 11.79 21.79 0.47
CA LYS A 35 13.10 22.36 0.87
C LYS A 35 13.06 23.08 2.22
N ASP A 36 11.91 23.56 2.65
CA ASP A 36 11.68 24.24 3.93
C ASP A 36 11.40 23.28 5.10
N GLY A 37 11.39 21.97 4.84
CA GLY A 37 11.13 20.91 5.82
C GLY A 37 9.65 20.58 6.04
N ASN A 38 8.73 21.24 5.36
CA ASN A 38 7.31 20.87 5.36
C ASN A 38 7.07 19.63 4.50
N ILE A 39 5.98 18.91 4.77
CA ILE A 39 5.62 17.74 3.95
C ILE A 39 5.27 18.16 2.51
N ASP A 40 5.59 17.29 1.56
CA ASP A 40 5.28 17.47 0.15
C ASP A 40 4.24 16.43 -0.32
N GLN A 41 3.02 16.89 -0.56
CA GLN A 41 1.92 16.06 -1.10
C GLN A 41 1.57 16.41 -2.55
N ARG A 42 2.37 17.22 -3.25
CA ARG A 42 2.06 17.66 -4.62
C ARG A 42 1.89 16.49 -5.60
N ASN A 43 2.68 15.42 -5.43
CA ASN A 43 2.56 14.20 -6.23
C ASN A 43 1.20 13.50 -6.03
N ILE A 44 0.62 13.58 -4.83
CA ILE A 44 -0.69 13.02 -4.50
C ILE A 44 -1.80 13.90 -5.03
N ASP A 45 -1.75 15.20 -4.72
CA ASP A 45 -2.74 16.20 -5.12
C ASP A 45 -2.87 16.29 -6.65
N MET A 46 -1.75 16.27 -7.37
CA MET A 46 -1.73 16.31 -8.83
C MET A 46 -2.40 15.08 -9.45
N HIS A 47 -2.22 13.90 -8.86
CA HIS A 47 -2.75 12.64 -9.36
C HIS A 47 -4.25 12.49 -9.03
N LEU A 48 -4.62 12.68 -7.78
CA LEU A 48 -5.99 12.50 -7.31
C LEU A 48 -6.90 13.69 -7.60
N ARG A 49 -6.34 14.88 -7.83
CA ARG A 49 -7.04 16.11 -8.16
C ARG A 49 -8.26 16.33 -7.26
N PRO A 50 -8.05 16.58 -5.96
CA PRO A 50 -9.15 16.76 -5.02
C PRO A 50 -10.14 17.82 -5.58
N ARG A 51 -11.41 17.47 -5.62
CA ARG A 51 -12.47 18.31 -6.22
C ARG A 51 -12.70 19.60 -5.47
N ASN A 52 -12.33 19.60 -4.20
CA ASN A 52 -12.41 20.77 -3.33
C ASN A 52 -11.43 20.66 -2.17
N LYS A 53 -11.15 21.78 -1.48
CA LYS A 53 -10.25 21.85 -0.33
C LYS A 53 -10.68 21.03 0.90
N ARG A 54 -11.88 20.44 0.89
CA ARG A 54 -12.40 19.59 1.99
C ARG A 54 -12.10 18.11 1.76
N GLU A 55 -11.71 17.71 0.55
CA GLU A 55 -11.25 16.35 0.30
C GLU A 55 -9.91 16.15 1.00
N ILE A 56 -9.92 15.28 1.99
CA ILE A 56 -8.77 14.96 2.81
C ILE A 56 -8.12 13.70 2.24
N ILE A 57 -6.86 13.84 1.81
CA ILE A 57 -6.08 12.74 1.24
C ILE A 57 -4.89 12.46 2.15
N GLN A 58 -4.60 11.18 2.42
CA GLN A 58 -3.48 10.78 3.27
C GLN A 58 -3.50 11.53 4.62
N THR A 59 -4.68 11.65 5.24
CA THR A 59 -4.88 12.47 6.45
C THR A 59 -5.83 11.79 7.40
N ASP A 60 -5.49 11.79 8.68
CA ASP A 60 -6.36 11.34 9.78
C ASP A 60 -6.65 12.50 10.73
N GLU A 61 -7.82 12.47 11.36
CA GLU A 61 -8.20 13.45 12.38
C GLU A 61 -8.62 12.74 13.66
N TYR A 62 -8.23 13.30 14.79
CA TYR A 62 -8.62 12.84 16.12
C TYR A 62 -9.00 14.02 17.02
N VAL A 63 -10.07 13.87 17.77
CA VAL A 63 -10.50 14.88 18.76
C VAL A 63 -10.28 14.33 20.16
N LEU A 64 -9.47 15.02 20.96
CA LEU A 64 -9.11 14.60 22.30
C LEU A 64 -10.29 14.60 23.25
N LYS A 65 -10.39 13.55 24.07
CA LYS A 65 -11.34 13.47 25.19
C LYS A 65 -10.90 14.32 26.39
N GLY A 66 -9.59 14.55 26.54
CA GLY A 66 -8.98 15.26 27.66
C GLY A 66 -8.84 14.43 28.93
N GLU A 67 -8.70 13.13 28.80
CA GLU A 67 -8.66 12.17 29.92
C GLU A 67 -7.23 11.59 30.14
N GLY A 68 -6.22 12.47 30.17
CA GLY A 68 -4.82 12.06 30.34
C GLY A 68 -4.14 11.72 29.02
N VAL A 69 -3.35 10.64 28.96
CA VAL A 69 -2.72 10.16 27.72
C VAL A 69 -3.72 9.29 26.98
N GLU A 70 -4.02 9.67 25.75
CA GLU A 70 -4.92 8.96 24.86
C GLU A 70 -4.15 8.27 23.75
N THR A 71 -4.62 7.10 23.32
CA THR A 71 -4.05 6.36 22.18
C THR A 71 -5.02 6.39 21.01
N PHE A 72 -4.55 6.77 19.83
CA PHE A 72 -5.29 6.76 18.58
C PHE A 72 -4.55 5.96 17.51
N ILE A 73 -5.27 5.04 16.88
CA ILE A 73 -4.86 4.29 15.70
C ILE A 73 -6.02 4.41 14.71
N PRO A 74 -5.83 5.00 13.50
CA PRO A 74 -6.91 5.14 12.53
C PRO A 74 -7.47 3.77 12.11
N PRO A 75 -8.80 3.54 12.21
CA PRO A 75 -9.41 2.30 11.75
C PRO A 75 -9.69 2.34 10.25
N PHE A 76 -9.73 1.18 9.60
CA PHE A 76 -10.18 0.97 8.22
C PHE A 76 -9.45 1.82 7.16
N THR A 77 -8.20 2.16 7.41
CA THR A 77 -7.33 2.90 6.48
C THR A 77 -5.89 2.42 6.57
N TYR A 78 -5.08 2.81 5.61
CA TYR A 78 -3.62 2.80 5.68
C TYR A 78 -3.07 3.89 4.77
N HIS A 79 -1.83 4.28 4.99
CA HIS A 79 -1.14 5.32 4.24
C HIS A 79 0.22 4.81 3.78
N GLY A 80 0.74 5.37 2.66
CA GLY A 80 2.13 5.26 2.28
C GLY A 80 2.87 6.52 2.72
N PHE A 81 3.92 6.40 3.52
CA PHE A 81 4.62 7.57 4.07
C PHE A 81 5.99 7.24 4.68
N ARG A 82 6.80 8.25 4.75
CA ARG A 82 7.97 8.35 5.63
C ARG A 82 7.78 9.46 6.66
N TYR A 83 7.05 10.52 6.32
CA TYR A 83 6.88 11.69 7.16
C TYR A 83 5.44 11.86 7.57
N ILE A 84 5.23 12.31 8.82
CA ILE A 84 3.92 12.64 9.36
C ILE A 84 3.98 14.08 9.88
N GLU A 85 3.15 14.95 9.32
CA GLU A 85 2.90 16.27 9.86
C GLU A 85 1.73 16.18 10.87
N LEU A 86 2.00 16.62 12.09
CA LEU A 86 1.00 16.78 13.14
C LEU A 86 0.68 18.26 13.33
N THR A 87 -0.57 18.61 13.18
CA THR A 87 -1.12 19.94 13.50
C THR A 87 -2.22 19.83 14.55
N SER A 88 -2.39 20.92 15.32
CA SER A 88 -3.39 21.04 16.37
C SER A 88 -4.06 22.41 16.31
N ASP A 89 -5.36 22.49 16.60
CA ASP A 89 -6.10 23.75 16.71
C ASP A 89 -5.91 24.46 18.05
N ARG A 90 -5.19 23.83 19.01
CA ARG A 90 -4.80 24.39 20.29
C ARG A 90 -3.30 24.18 20.55
N PRO A 91 -2.70 24.97 21.45
CA PRO A 91 -1.31 24.77 21.83
C PRO A 91 -1.02 23.34 22.28
N LEU A 92 0.04 22.78 21.77
CA LEU A 92 0.54 21.44 22.07
C LEU A 92 2.06 21.47 22.07
N THR A 93 2.70 20.71 22.97
CA THR A 93 4.15 20.55 22.98
C THR A 93 4.54 19.19 22.41
N VAL A 94 5.74 19.10 21.86
CA VAL A 94 6.23 17.81 21.33
C VAL A 94 6.40 16.76 22.44
N ALA A 95 6.60 17.20 23.68
CA ALA A 95 6.69 16.30 24.84
C ALA A 95 5.37 15.60 25.17
N ASP A 96 4.24 16.16 24.73
CA ASP A 96 2.92 15.56 24.91
C ASP A 96 2.56 14.54 23.81
N VAL A 97 3.48 14.33 22.85
CA VAL A 97 3.23 13.51 21.65
C VAL A 97 4.25 12.39 21.55
N LYS A 98 3.76 11.15 21.44
CA LYS A 98 4.56 10.02 21.01
C LYS A 98 3.92 9.39 19.77
N LEU A 99 4.69 9.30 18.70
CA LEU A 99 4.23 8.81 17.42
C LEU A 99 5.07 7.61 16.97
N GLN A 100 4.40 6.56 16.57
CA GLN A 100 5.00 5.33 16.05
C GLN A 100 4.31 4.94 14.73
N THR A 101 5.03 4.28 13.83
CA THR A 101 4.44 3.63 12.66
C THR A 101 4.13 2.17 12.97
N LEU A 102 2.88 1.77 12.77
CA LEU A 102 2.49 0.37 12.68
C LEU A 102 2.52 0.00 11.21
N ARG A 103 3.56 -0.72 10.80
CA ARG A 103 3.68 -1.22 9.44
C ARG A 103 2.60 -2.25 9.17
N MET A 104 1.96 -2.16 7.99
CA MET A 104 0.89 -3.07 7.58
C MET A 104 1.21 -3.68 6.21
N HIS A 105 0.92 -4.95 6.07
CA HIS A 105 0.95 -5.71 4.82
C HIS A 105 0.24 -7.05 5.03
N SER A 106 -0.03 -7.78 3.94
CA SER A 106 -0.50 -9.17 4.04
C SER A 106 0.49 -10.03 4.80
N ASP A 107 0.00 -10.93 5.64
CA ASP A 107 0.81 -11.86 6.41
C ASP A 107 1.42 -12.92 5.47
N VAL A 108 2.70 -12.74 5.15
CA VAL A 108 3.49 -13.63 4.30
C VAL A 108 4.81 -13.97 4.98
N ALA A 109 5.14 -15.24 5.05
CA ALA A 109 6.39 -15.71 5.66
C ALA A 109 7.60 -15.35 4.78
N GLU A 110 8.71 -14.96 5.39
CA GLU A 110 9.99 -14.83 4.69
C GLU A 110 10.54 -16.20 4.31
N VAL A 111 10.85 -16.40 3.03
CA VAL A 111 11.43 -17.65 2.50
C VAL A 111 12.78 -17.43 1.82
N GLY A 112 13.10 -16.19 1.42
CA GLY A 112 14.35 -15.84 0.75
C GLY A 112 15.19 -14.85 1.55
N ARG A 113 16.52 -15.01 1.43
CA ARG A 113 17.50 -14.10 2.04
C ARG A 113 18.66 -13.89 1.09
N PHE A 114 19.17 -12.68 1.05
CA PHE A 114 20.37 -12.32 0.32
C PHE A 114 21.27 -11.44 1.18
N LYS A 115 22.55 -11.71 1.13
CA LYS A 115 23.60 -10.87 1.72
C LYS A 115 24.91 -11.08 0.98
N CYS A 116 25.60 -10.00 0.69
CA CYS A 116 26.92 -10.01 0.06
C CYS A 116 27.84 -8.95 0.70
N SER A 117 29.09 -8.89 0.24
CA SER A 117 30.08 -7.91 0.72
C SER A 117 29.82 -6.50 0.22
N ASP A 118 29.04 -6.31 -0.84
CA ASP A 118 28.69 -5.00 -1.39
C ASP A 118 27.46 -4.44 -0.65
N GLN A 119 27.66 -3.35 0.09
CA GLN A 119 26.61 -2.72 0.85
C GLN A 119 25.51 -2.11 -0.02
N LEU A 120 25.82 -1.64 -1.22
CA LEU A 120 24.84 -1.09 -2.16
C LEU A 120 23.86 -2.16 -2.61
N LEU A 121 24.33 -3.35 -2.95
CA LEU A 121 23.47 -4.48 -3.34
C LEU A 121 22.57 -4.94 -2.18
N ASN A 122 23.10 -4.98 -0.95
CA ASN A 122 22.30 -5.30 0.22
C ASN A 122 21.18 -4.25 0.42
N THR A 123 21.51 -2.97 0.27
CA THR A 123 20.53 -1.87 0.40
C THR A 123 19.45 -1.95 -0.69
N ILE A 124 19.82 -2.23 -1.93
CA ILE A 124 18.87 -2.42 -3.04
C ILE A 124 17.92 -3.58 -2.73
N PHE A 125 18.45 -4.70 -2.26
CA PHE A 125 17.65 -5.86 -1.88
C PHE A 125 16.61 -5.51 -0.78
N ASP A 126 17.04 -4.80 0.26
CA ASP A 126 16.17 -4.40 1.36
C ASP A 126 15.10 -3.41 0.91
N ILE A 127 15.44 -2.45 0.03
CA ILE A 127 14.49 -1.48 -0.54
C ILE A 127 13.44 -2.20 -1.39
N CYS A 128 13.84 -3.15 -2.26
CA CYS A 128 12.91 -3.92 -3.08
C CYS A 128 11.93 -4.73 -2.21
N ARG A 129 12.42 -5.40 -1.18
CA ARG A 129 11.59 -6.14 -0.22
C ARG A 129 10.60 -5.23 0.50
N ASN A 130 11.08 -4.08 0.96
CA ASN A 130 10.24 -3.10 1.64
C ASN A 130 9.14 -2.56 0.71
N SER A 131 9.47 -2.22 -0.54
CA SER A 131 8.50 -1.76 -1.53
C SER A 131 7.46 -2.83 -1.85
N TYR A 132 7.87 -4.09 -2.02
CA TYR A 132 6.97 -5.20 -2.25
C TYR A 132 5.95 -5.36 -1.12
N LEU A 133 6.40 -5.43 0.15
CA LEU A 133 5.49 -5.54 1.29
C LEU A 133 4.59 -4.32 1.45
N SER A 134 5.08 -3.12 1.14
CA SER A 134 4.30 -1.88 1.22
C SER A 134 3.17 -1.81 0.18
N ASN A 135 3.17 -2.72 -0.79
CA ASN A 135 2.16 -2.84 -1.83
C ASN A 135 1.43 -4.19 -1.80
N LEU A 136 1.39 -4.87 -0.65
CA LEU A 136 0.76 -6.18 -0.51
C LEU A 136 -0.36 -6.14 0.55
N PHE A 137 -1.59 -5.83 0.13
CA PHE A 137 -2.77 -5.66 0.99
C PHE A 137 -3.93 -6.56 0.58
N GLY A 138 -3.75 -7.88 0.68
CA GLY A 138 -4.70 -8.89 0.20
C GLY A 138 -4.70 -9.06 -1.31
N ILE A 139 -4.16 -8.10 -2.02
CA ILE A 139 -3.82 -8.06 -3.44
C ILE A 139 -2.49 -7.33 -3.60
N PRO A 140 -1.75 -7.52 -4.71
CA PRO A 140 -0.71 -6.57 -5.10
C PRO A 140 -1.35 -5.23 -5.48
N THR A 141 -0.82 -4.12 -4.94
CA THR A 141 -1.28 -2.77 -5.29
C THR A 141 -0.18 -2.02 -6.04
N ASP A 142 -0.56 -1.11 -6.91
CA ASP A 142 0.37 -0.25 -7.66
C ASP A 142 1.14 0.72 -6.76
N CYS A 143 0.46 1.30 -5.81
CA CYS A 143 1.06 2.23 -4.85
C CYS A 143 0.26 2.32 -3.54
N PRO A 144 0.93 2.58 -2.37
CA PRO A 144 0.24 2.67 -1.08
C PRO A 144 -0.31 4.06 -0.78
N THR A 145 -0.02 5.06 -1.63
CA THR A 145 -0.31 6.48 -1.36
C THR A 145 -1.53 7.00 -2.11
N ARG A 146 -1.63 6.73 -3.41
CA ARG A 146 -2.57 7.38 -4.34
C ARG A 146 -3.73 6.48 -4.71
N GLU A 147 -3.48 5.49 -5.56
CA GLU A 147 -4.52 4.67 -6.20
C GLU A 147 -4.93 3.49 -5.33
N LYS A 148 -3.98 2.75 -4.77
CA LYS A 148 -4.20 1.54 -3.96
C LYS A 148 -5.02 0.50 -4.71
N ASN A 149 -4.78 0.38 -6.01
CA ASN A 149 -5.51 -0.47 -6.93
C ASN A 149 -4.70 -1.72 -7.30
N GLY A 150 -5.42 -2.81 -7.59
CA GLY A 150 -4.83 -4.04 -8.09
C GLY A 150 -4.51 -3.99 -9.58
N TRP A 151 -3.69 -3.04 -10.03
CA TRP A 151 -3.22 -2.95 -11.40
C TRP A 151 -2.48 -4.23 -11.78
N MET A 152 -2.96 -4.90 -12.84
CA MET A 152 -2.55 -6.28 -13.11
C MET A 152 -1.11 -6.37 -13.62
N ALA A 153 -0.68 -5.42 -14.47
CA ALA A 153 0.72 -5.41 -14.93
C ALA A 153 1.69 -5.16 -13.76
N ASP A 154 1.39 -4.19 -12.88
CA ASP A 154 2.21 -3.89 -11.70
C ASP A 154 2.37 -5.12 -10.82
N GLY A 155 1.28 -5.85 -10.57
CA GLY A 155 1.27 -7.03 -9.71
C GLY A 155 2.07 -8.21 -10.26
N PHE A 156 1.95 -8.54 -11.56
CA PHE A 156 2.70 -9.67 -12.11
C PHE A 156 4.19 -9.35 -12.32
N MET A 157 4.54 -8.11 -12.63
CA MET A 157 5.94 -7.72 -12.82
C MET A 157 6.77 -7.87 -11.55
N VAL A 158 6.18 -7.73 -10.37
CA VAL A 158 6.87 -7.89 -9.08
C VAL A 158 6.67 -9.28 -8.47
N GLN A 159 5.81 -10.11 -9.03
CA GLN A 159 5.44 -11.42 -8.48
C GLN A 159 6.64 -12.33 -8.27
N GLU A 160 7.49 -12.47 -9.28
CA GLU A 160 8.64 -13.37 -9.23
C GLU A 160 9.61 -12.95 -8.13
N ALA A 161 9.96 -11.66 -8.05
CA ALA A 161 10.76 -11.11 -6.96
C ALA A 161 10.11 -11.32 -5.58
N GLY A 162 8.79 -11.18 -5.52
CA GLY A 162 8.01 -11.46 -4.32
C GLY A 162 8.11 -12.92 -3.89
N MET A 163 7.93 -13.87 -4.80
CA MET A 163 7.96 -15.30 -4.51
C MET A 163 9.36 -15.81 -4.15
N PHE A 164 10.43 -15.17 -4.61
CA PHE A 164 11.79 -15.46 -4.14
C PHE A 164 12.01 -15.09 -2.67
N ASN A 165 11.29 -14.09 -2.17
CA ASN A 165 11.50 -13.51 -0.85
C ASN A 165 10.44 -13.93 0.19
N TYR A 166 9.21 -14.19 -0.26
CA TYR A 166 8.05 -14.42 0.61
C TYR A 166 7.18 -15.56 0.10
N ASP A 167 6.60 -16.34 1.01
CA ASP A 167 5.51 -17.26 0.66
C ASP A 167 4.21 -16.46 0.40
N SER A 168 4.14 -15.88 -0.78
CA SER A 168 3.00 -15.09 -1.24
C SER A 168 1.99 -15.88 -2.07
N ARG A 169 2.10 -17.22 -2.11
CA ARG A 169 1.23 -18.11 -2.89
C ARG A 169 -0.25 -17.81 -2.68
N ASN A 170 -0.71 -17.75 -1.42
CA ASN A 170 -2.13 -17.57 -1.12
C ASN A 170 -2.66 -16.19 -1.58
N VAL A 171 -1.84 -15.15 -1.54
CA VAL A 171 -2.21 -13.82 -2.03
C VAL A 171 -2.44 -13.86 -3.54
N TYR A 172 -1.51 -14.45 -4.29
CA TYR A 172 -1.63 -14.52 -5.74
C TYR A 172 -2.72 -15.52 -6.20
N ALA A 173 -2.88 -16.65 -5.53
CA ALA A 173 -3.96 -17.58 -5.83
C ALA A 173 -5.35 -16.96 -5.61
N LYS A 174 -5.51 -16.17 -4.54
CA LYS A 174 -6.72 -15.37 -4.31
C LYS A 174 -6.89 -14.31 -5.39
N TRP A 175 -5.83 -13.63 -5.77
CA TRP A 175 -5.88 -12.57 -6.78
C TRP A 175 -6.24 -13.08 -8.18
N VAL A 176 -5.83 -14.30 -8.55
CA VAL A 176 -6.30 -14.97 -9.78
C VAL A 176 -7.83 -15.13 -9.77
N LYS A 177 -8.43 -15.46 -8.62
CA LYS A 177 -9.91 -15.51 -8.51
C LYS A 177 -10.53 -14.14 -8.73
N ASP A 178 -9.94 -13.07 -8.17
CA ASP A 178 -10.43 -11.70 -8.41
C ASP A 178 -10.36 -11.34 -9.91
N MET A 179 -9.33 -11.79 -10.65
CA MET A 179 -9.22 -11.57 -12.09
C MET A 179 -10.37 -12.28 -12.84
N ILE A 180 -10.65 -13.54 -12.51
CA ILE A 180 -11.74 -14.31 -13.08
C ILE A 180 -13.09 -13.63 -12.80
N ASP A 181 -13.31 -13.19 -11.55
CA ASP A 181 -14.55 -12.54 -11.13
C ASP A 181 -14.79 -11.18 -11.81
N THR A 182 -13.74 -10.56 -12.38
CA THR A 182 -13.83 -9.29 -13.13
C THR A 182 -13.94 -9.48 -14.63
N GLN A 183 -13.85 -10.72 -15.14
CA GLN A 183 -13.94 -10.99 -16.57
C GLN A 183 -15.35 -10.71 -17.09
N GLU A 184 -15.42 -10.04 -18.22
CA GLU A 184 -16.67 -9.72 -18.92
C GLU A 184 -17.17 -10.91 -19.74
N ALA A 185 -18.46 -10.91 -20.10
CA ALA A 185 -19.07 -11.97 -20.88
C ALA A 185 -18.45 -12.16 -22.28
N ASN A 186 -17.75 -11.16 -22.80
CA ASN A 186 -17.02 -11.22 -24.07
C ASN A 186 -15.59 -11.77 -23.93
N GLY A 187 -15.19 -12.20 -22.69
CA GLY A 187 -13.85 -12.70 -22.38
C GLY A 187 -12.85 -11.62 -22.01
N ASN A 188 -13.21 -10.32 -22.08
CA ASN A 188 -12.30 -9.24 -21.73
C ASN A 188 -11.97 -9.25 -20.23
N VAL A 189 -10.69 -9.10 -19.89
CA VAL A 189 -10.19 -9.03 -18.51
C VAL A 189 -9.85 -7.59 -18.17
N ALA A 190 -10.32 -7.13 -17.01
CA ALA A 190 -10.04 -5.77 -16.55
C ALA A 190 -8.54 -5.55 -16.30
N GLY A 191 -8.05 -4.35 -16.53
CA GLY A 191 -6.66 -3.98 -16.19
C GLY A 191 -6.39 -3.85 -14.69
N ILE A 192 -7.47 -3.79 -13.88
CA ILE A 192 -7.45 -3.72 -12.40
C ILE A 192 -8.33 -4.83 -11.85
N ALA A 193 -7.79 -5.66 -10.97
CA ALA A 193 -8.52 -6.72 -10.29
C ALA A 193 -8.24 -6.74 -8.77
N PRO A 194 -9.29 -6.71 -7.90
CA PRO A 194 -10.68 -6.39 -8.23
C PRO A 194 -10.84 -4.96 -8.73
N THR A 195 -11.85 -4.70 -9.55
CA THR A 195 -12.07 -3.35 -10.08
C THR A 195 -12.64 -2.42 -9.01
N SER A 196 -12.08 -1.21 -8.93
CA SER A 196 -12.56 -0.17 -8.02
C SER A 196 -13.80 0.58 -8.56
N ARG A 197 -14.18 0.34 -9.81
CA ARG A 197 -15.20 1.11 -10.56
C ARG A 197 -14.93 2.61 -10.66
N ARG A 198 -13.85 3.10 -10.06
CA ARG A 198 -13.44 4.51 -10.12
C ARG A 198 -12.65 4.81 -11.40
N TRP A 199 -11.90 3.83 -11.88
CA TRP A 199 -11.07 3.90 -13.07
C TRP A 199 -11.70 3.03 -14.14
N ASP A 200 -11.79 3.53 -15.35
CA ASP A 200 -12.16 2.73 -16.50
C ASP A 200 -10.98 1.82 -16.84
N SER A 201 -11.11 0.55 -16.47
CA SER A 201 -10.06 -0.45 -16.60
C SER A 201 -10.11 -1.23 -17.91
N ASN A 202 -11.11 -0.97 -18.77
CA ASN A 202 -11.32 -1.73 -20.01
C ASN A 202 -10.32 -1.38 -21.13
N TRP A 203 -9.51 -0.34 -20.93
CA TRP A 203 -8.54 0.14 -21.92
C TRP A 203 -7.11 -0.39 -21.72
N ALA A 204 -6.87 -1.20 -20.70
CA ALA A 204 -5.50 -1.51 -20.24
C ALA A 204 -4.66 -2.30 -21.26
N GLY A 205 -5.30 -3.00 -22.19
CA GLY A 205 -4.65 -3.66 -23.33
C GLY A 205 -3.77 -4.86 -22.94
N PRO A 206 -3.09 -5.47 -23.92
CA PRO A 206 -2.54 -6.82 -23.81
C PRO A 206 -1.47 -7.00 -22.75
N LEU A 207 -0.80 -5.93 -22.31
CA LEU A 207 0.21 -6.03 -21.24
C LEU A 207 -0.44 -6.33 -19.89
N TRP A 208 -1.53 -5.63 -19.54
CA TRP A 208 -2.23 -5.83 -18.28
C TRP A 208 -3.02 -7.13 -18.28
N ASP A 209 -3.72 -7.44 -19.37
CA ASP A 209 -4.53 -8.65 -19.53
C ASP A 209 -3.68 -9.92 -19.46
N ALA A 210 -2.41 -9.86 -19.84
CA ALA A 210 -1.47 -10.97 -19.75
C ALA A 210 -1.29 -11.52 -18.33
N ALA A 211 -1.66 -10.77 -17.30
CA ALA A 211 -1.58 -11.22 -15.91
C ALA A 211 -2.38 -12.51 -15.67
N ILE A 212 -3.53 -12.71 -16.36
CA ILE A 212 -4.35 -13.92 -16.23
C ILE A 212 -3.60 -15.19 -16.64
N PHE A 213 -2.59 -15.08 -17.49
CA PHE A 213 -1.71 -16.18 -17.91
C PHE A 213 -0.43 -16.25 -17.09
N ILE A 214 0.18 -15.08 -16.81
CA ILE A 214 1.51 -14.98 -16.17
C ILE A 214 1.42 -15.36 -14.70
N VAL A 215 0.45 -14.82 -13.96
CA VAL A 215 0.32 -15.03 -12.51
C VAL A 215 0.17 -16.51 -12.16
N PRO A 216 -0.76 -17.27 -12.74
CA PRO A 216 -0.88 -18.70 -12.45
C PRO A 216 0.32 -19.52 -12.95
N SER A 217 0.99 -19.09 -14.04
CA SER A 217 2.21 -19.76 -14.52
C SER A 217 3.35 -19.67 -13.51
N TYR A 218 3.56 -18.52 -12.88
CA TYR A 218 4.54 -18.37 -11.81
C TYR A 218 4.14 -19.13 -10.54
N LEU A 219 2.85 -19.11 -10.16
CA LEU A 219 2.36 -19.95 -9.06
C LEU A 219 2.70 -21.41 -9.27
N TYR A 220 2.41 -21.95 -10.46
CA TYR A 220 2.77 -23.33 -10.79
C TYR A 220 4.27 -23.57 -10.77
N ARG A 221 5.06 -22.69 -11.40
CA ARG A 221 6.52 -22.81 -11.50
C ARG A 221 7.20 -22.83 -10.12
N TYR A 222 6.78 -21.98 -9.20
CA TYR A 222 7.45 -21.79 -7.90
C TYR A 222 6.84 -22.62 -6.77
N THR A 223 5.58 -23.05 -6.88
CA THR A 223 4.88 -23.74 -5.79
C THR A 223 4.23 -25.04 -6.20
N GLY A 224 4.20 -25.37 -7.49
CA GLY A 224 3.49 -26.54 -8.02
C GLY A 224 1.96 -26.40 -7.98
N ASP A 225 1.41 -25.20 -7.83
CA ASP A 225 -0.02 -24.94 -7.72
C ASP A 225 -0.75 -25.17 -9.07
N ILE A 226 -1.03 -26.44 -9.34
CA ILE A 226 -1.79 -26.86 -10.53
C ILE A 226 -3.29 -26.52 -10.40
N GLU A 227 -3.78 -26.32 -9.19
CA GLU A 227 -5.20 -26.07 -8.96
C GLU A 227 -5.59 -24.66 -9.43
N THR A 228 -4.77 -23.66 -9.13
CA THR A 228 -4.97 -22.30 -9.67
C THR A 228 -4.90 -22.28 -11.19
N MET A 229 -4.00 -23.07 -11.81
CA MET A 229 -3.96 -23.23 -13.28
C MET A 229 -5.26 -23.81 -13.84
N ARG A 230 -5.84 -24.83 -13.19
CA ARG A 230 -7.11 -25.42 -13.60
C ARG A 230 -8.29 -24.46 -13.49
N GLN A 231 -8.30 -23.65 -12.42
CA GLN A 231 -9.37 -22.68 -12.19
C GLN A 231 -9.36 -21.54 -13.23
N VAL A 232 -8.20 -21.12 -13.68
CA VAL A 232 -8.08 -20.03 -14.65
C VAL A 232 -8.27 -20.48 -16.09
N TYR A 233 -8.10 -21.75 -16.40
CA TYR A 233 -8.11 -22.27 -17.77
C TYR A 233 -9.37 -21.88 -18.58
N PRO A 234 -10.61 -22.02 -18.04
CA PRO A 234 -11.81 -21.61 -18.77
C PRO A 234 -11.90 -20.10 -19.04
N ALA A 235 -11.25 -19.28 -18.20
CA ALA A 235 -11.23 -17.83 -18.38
C ALA A 235 -10.11 -17.39 -19.36
N ALA A 236 -9.17 -18.29 -19.65
CA ALA A 236 -8.03 -18.05 -20.54
C ALA A 236 -8.30 -18.48 -22.00
N GLU A 237 -9.36 -19.30 -22.25
CA GLU A 237 -9.84 -19.71 -23.58
C GLU A 237 -10.67 -18.61 -24.24
#